data_ba32c065385ee894b3577b877be628c2
#
_entry.id   ba32c065385ee894b3577b877be628c2
#
_cell.length_a   1.000
_cell.length_b   1.000
_cell.length_c   1.000
_cell.angle_alpha   90.00
_cell.angle_beta   90.00
_cell.angle_gamma   90.00
#
_symmetry.space_group_name_H-M   'P 1'
#
loop_
_entity.id
_entity.type
_entity.pdbx_description
1 polymer ?
#
loop_
_entity_poly.entity_id
_entity_poly.type
_entity_poly.pdbx_seq_one_letter_code
_entity_poly.pdbx_strand_id
1 'polypeptide(L)'
;MRSCPLLVVLLLPTIGLAACGKSSEQVEREQVARQVAMQKALEDSIAEERAKDRRMRDAAAEEVNERIARETVEHELEVAKAAAAVQVGPTPEQLQAERAAALRRYTDRLMQTVSDPASAQVRKVELSPKQNGMCAEFNAKTRAGSYAGFKRVVVTDTRVTAEEPPMRDTLTQFLLFQIAARDTGCFPDVEKVRILQ
;
A
#
# COMPACT_ATOMS: atom_id res chain seq x y z
N MET A 1 -46.74 -4.70 25.39
CA MET A 1 -48.16 -4.85 25.75
C MET A 1 -48.29 -5.86 26.90
N ARG A 2 -48.40 -5.40 28.09
CA ARG A 2 -49.02 -6.14 29.25
C ARG A 2 -49.16 -5.11 30.34
N SER A 3 -50.38 -4.60 30.45
CA SER A 3 -50.89 -3.75 31.54
C SER A 3 -51.09 -4.60 32.76
N CYS A 4 -50.57 -4.18 33.91
CA CYS A 4 -51.00 -4.67 35.23
C CYS A 4 -51.70 -3.49 35.93
N PRO A 5 -52.95 -3.62 36.34
CA PRO A 5 -53.60 -2.62 37.17
C PRO A 5 -53.22 -2.83 38.63
N LEU A 6 -52.67 -1.81 39.25
CA LEU A 6 -52.41 -1.74 40.68
C LEU A 6 -53.69 -1.37 41.42
N LEU A 7 -54.20 -2.35 42.08
CA LEU A 7 -55.37 -2.20 42.97
C LEU A 7 -54.88 -1.60 44.29
N VAL A 8 -55.17 -0.30 44.49
CA VAL A 8 -54.90 0.40 45.78
C VAL A 8 -56.07 0.08 46.76
N VAL A 9 -55.80 -0.81 47.69
CA VAL A 9 -56.67 -1.03 48.79
C VAL A 9 -56.43 0.03 49.86
N LEU A 10 -57.39 0.97 50.00
CA LEU A 10 -57.44 1.94 51.07
C LEU A 10 -57.88 1.25 52.38
N LEU A 11 -56.92 0.92 53.21
CA LEU A 11 -57.15 0.55 54.61
C LEU A 11 -57.08 1.79 55.51
N LEU A 12 -58.17 2.32 55.89
CA LEU A 12 -58.30 3.35 56.95
C LEU A 12 -58.10 2.73 58.29
N PRO A 13 -57.09 3.07 59.08
CA PRO A 13 -57.10 2.77 60.50
C PRO A 13 -57.77 3.91 61.27
N THR A 14 -58.89 3.55 61.92
CA THR A 14 -59.46 4.35 62.97
C THR A 14 -58.52 4.31 64.16
N ILE A 15 -57.76 5.33 64.36
CA ILE A 15 -56.89 5.50 65.54
C ILE A 15 -57.62 6.44 66.50
N GLY A 16 -57.92 5.89 67.64
CA GLY A 16 -58.53 6.58 68.77
C GLY A 16 -57.74 7.77 69.27
N LEU A 17 -58.46 8.79 69.60
CA LEU A 17 -58.04 9.99 70.29
C LEU A 17 -57.46 9.72 71.68
N ALA A 18 -56.13 9.86 71.80
CA ALA A 18 -55.48 10.20 73.03
C ALA A 18 -54.91 11.57 72.91
N ALA A 19 -55.61 12.57 73.41
CA ALA A 19 -55.20 13.98 73.37
C ALA A 19 -54.07 14.22 74.37
N CYS A 20 -52.84 14.38 73.83
CA CYS A 20 -51.77 15.11 74.48
C CYS A 20 -51.35 16.20 73.50
N GLY A 21 -51.79 17.43 73.72
CA GLY A 21 -51.69 18.56 72.82
C GLY A 21 -50.22 18.97 72.52
N LYS A 22 -49.75 18.56 71.40
CA LYS A 22 -48.64 19.32 70.74
C LYS A 22 -49.26 20.58 70.18
N SER A 23 -48.61 21.72 70.39
CA SER A 23 -49.06 22.97 69.78
C SER A 23 -49.05 22.85 68.29
N SER A 24 -49.97 23.48 67.57
CA SER A 24 -50.01 23.49 66.11
C SER A 24 -48.67 23.84 65.48
N GLU A 25 -47.93 24.70 66.09
CA GLU A 25 -46.59 25.15 65.72
C GLU A 25 -45.53 24.04 65.82
N GLN A 26 -45.64 23.13 66.77
CA GLN A 26 -44.73 21.96 66.89
C GLN A 26 -45.00 20.91 65.81
N VAL A 27 -46.26 20.70 65.44
CA VAL A 27 -46.65 19.79 64.36
C VAL A 27 -46.13 20.30 62.99
N GLU A 28 -46.28 21.58 62.77
CA GLU A 28 -45.82 22.23 61.54
C GLU A 28 -44.28 22.20 61.39
N ARG A 29 -43.54 22.45 62.46
CA ARG A 29 -42.08 22.31 62.49
C ARG A 29 -41.61 20.87 62.23
N GLU A 30 -42.32 19.88 62.79
CA GLU A 30 -42.02 18.48 62.57
C GLU A 30 -42.30 18.01 61.14
N GLN A 31 -43.37 18.54 60.51
CA GLN A 31 -43.65 18.29 59.08
C GLN A 31 -42.62 18.91 58.16
N VAL A 32 -42.22 20.15 58.39
CA VAL A 32 -41.15 20.80 57.64
C VAL A 32 -39.82 20.06 57.80
N ALA A 33 -39.45 19.64 59.01
CA ALA A 33 -38.24 18.88 59.23
C ALA A 33 -38.25 17.54 58.49
N ARG A 34 -39.41 16.84 58.42
CA ARG A 34 -39.54 15.60 57.64
C ARG A 34 -39.43 15.84 56.14
N GLN A 35 -40.01 16.92 55.63
CA GLN A 35 -39.87 17.26 54.21
C GLN A 35 -38.40 17.55 53.83
N VAL A 36 -37.69 18.33 54.63
CA VAL A 36 -36.29 18.64 54.43
C VAL A 36 -35.41 17.36 54.47
N ALA A 37 -35.69 16.48 55.46
CA ALA A 37 -34.97 15.21 55.56
C ALA A 37 -35.22 14.30 54.32
N MET A 38 -36.46 14.25 53.82
CA MET A 38 -36.83 13.48 52.66
C MET A 38 -36.19 14.06 51.37
N GLN A 39 -36.18 15.38 51.24
CA GLN A 39 -35.52 16.05 50.11
C GLN A 39 -34.02 15.81 50.11
N LYS A 40 -33.37 15.89 51.25
CA LYS A 40 -31.93 15.59 51.38
C LYS A 40 -31.62 14.11 51.04
N ALA A 41 -32.44 13.16 51.51
CA ALA A 41 -32.25 11.75 51.17
C ALA A 41 -32.38 11.48 49.65
N LEU A 42 -33.29 12.21 48.97
CA LEU A 42 -33.43 12.13 47.52
C LEU A 42 -32.22 12.73 46.78
N GLU A 43 -31.70 13.86 47.25
CA GLU A 43 -30.51 14.49 46.69
C GLU A 43 -29.28 13.58 46.85
N ASP A 44 -29.09 12.97 48.02
CA ASP A 44 -28.02 12.02 48.31
C ASP A 44 -28.11 10.78 47.39
N SER A 45 -29.32 10.25 47.18
CA SER A 45 -29.58 9.11 46.26
C SER A 45 -29.23 9.45 44.81
N ILE A 46 -29.65 10.63 44.34
CA ILE A 46 -29.31 11.12 42.97
C ILE A 46 -27.81 11.33 42.83
N ALA A 47 -27.15 11.84 43.87
CA ALA A 47 -25.69 12.04 43.86
C ALA A 47 -24.94 10.71 43.78
N GLU A 48 -25.39 9.69 44.49
CA GLU A 48 -24.81 8.33 44.44
C GLU A 48 -24.96 7.69 43.05
N GLU A 49 -26.17 7.80 42.46
CA GLU A 49 -26.43 7.27 41.11
C GLU A 49 -25.57 7.96 40.04
N ARG A 50 -25.44 9.27 40.11
CA ARG A 50 -24.54 10.05 39.24
C ARG A 50 -23.05 9.67 39.43
N ALA A 51 -22.66 9.32 40.66
CA ALA A 51 -21.31 8.87 40.93
C ALA A 51 -21.03 7.49 40.32
N LYS A 52 -22.02 6.56 40.37
CA LYS A 52 -21.94 5.26 39.69
C LYS A 52 -21.82 5.42 38.18
N ASP A 53 -22.66 6.26 37.60
CA ASP A 53 -22.64 6.54 36.14
C ASP A 53 -21.30 7.10 35.69
N ARG A 54 -20.70 8.02 36.45
CA ARG A 54 -19.35 8.54 36.13
C ARG A 54 -18.31 7.43 36.16
N ARG A 55 -18.28 6.62 37.24
CA ARG A 55 -17.33 5.50 37.35
C ARG A 55 -17.44 4.50 36.18
N MET A 56 -18.66 4.20 35.74
CA MET A 56 -18.88 3.32 34.58
C MET A 56 -18.38 3.94 33.29
N ARG A 57 -18.62 5.25 33.09
CA ARG A 57 -18.11 5.97 31.91
C ARG A 57 -16.59 6.07 31.90
N ASP A 58 -16.00 6.33 33.04
CA ASP A 58 -14.53 6.43 33.18
C ASP A 58 -13.88 5.06 32.90
N ALA A 59 -14.43 3.98 33.43
CA ALA A 59 -13.95 2.63 33.17
C ALA A 59 -14.11 2.22 31.68
N ALA A 60 -15.23 2.57 31.05
CA ALA A 60 -15.44 2.32 29.64
C ALA A 60 -14.48 3.15 28.76
N ALA A 61 -14.18 4.38 29.13
CA ALA A 61 -13.22 5.22 28.44
C ALA A 61 -11.78 4.66 28.55
N GLU A 62 -11.40 4.13 29.71
CA GLU A 62 -10.10 3.51 29.94
C GLU A 62 -9.94 2.25 29.05
N GLU A 63 -10.95 1.38 28.99
CA GLU A 63 -10.94 0.19 28.14
C GLU A 63 -10.81 0.55 26.64
N VAL A 64 -11.51 1.59 26.19
CA VAL A 64 -11.42 2.09 24.79
C VAL A 64 -10.03 2.61 24.52
N ASN A 65 -9.44 3.39 25.43
CA ASN A 65 -8.09 3.93 25.28
C ASN A 65 -7.03 2.83 25.24
N GLU A 66 -7.14 1.80 26.11
CA GLU A 66 -6.23 0.64 26.04
C GLU A 66 -6.33 -0.11 24.72
N ARG A 67 -7.54 -0.28 24.17
CA ARG A 67 -7.72 -0.93 22.87
C ARG A 67 -7.10 -0.12 21.75
N ILE A 68 -7.34 1.20 21.71
CA ILE A 68 -6.74 2.09 20.73
C ILE A 68 -5.21 2.04 20.81
N ALA A 69 -4.66 2.04 22.04
CA ALA A 69 -3.20 1.95 22.22
C ALA A 69 -2.63 0.63 21.69
N ARG A 70 -3.30 -0.51 21.89
CA ARG A 70 -2.88 -1.81 21.32
C ARG A 70 -2.95 -1.83 19.80
N GLU A 71 -4.06 -1.37 19.21
CA GLU A 71 -4.24 -1.30 17.76
C GLU A 71 -3.21 -0.37 17.08
N THR A 72 -2.86 0.76 17.74
CA THR A 72 -1.81 1.67 17.23
C THR A 72 -0.44 1.01 17.20
N VAL A 73 -0.06 0.31 18.27
CA VAL A 73 1.23 -0.40 18.33
C VAL A 73 1.30 -1.53 17.30
N GLU A 74 0.22 -2.30 17.12
CA GLU A 74 0.16 -3.34 16.09
C GLU A 74 0.30 -2.75 14.69
N HIS A 75 -0.40 -1.65 14.41
CA HIS A 75 -0.31 -0.96 13.13
C HIS A 75 1.09 -0.40 12.86
N GLU A 76 1.73 0.23 13.85
CA GLU A 76 3.11 0.72 13.73
C GLU A 76 4.10 -0.41 13.46
N LEU A 77 3.92 -1.56 14.11
CA LEU A 77 4.74 -2.76 13.89
C LEU A 77 4.56 -3.32 12.47
N GLU A 78 3.34 -3.37 11.96
CA GLU A 78 3.06 -3.80 10.58
C GLU A 78 3.65 -2.82 9.55
N VAL A 79 3.53 -1.52 9.77
CA VAL A 79 4.16 -0.49 8.92
C VAL A 79 5.69 -0.61 8.95
N ALA A 80 6.29 -0.82 10.13
CA ALA A 80 7.73 -1.02 10.26
C ALA A 80 8.22 -2.30 9.54
N LYS A 81 7.47 -3.41 9.64
CA LYS A 81 7.75 -4.65 8.89
C LYS A 81 7.65 -4.45 7.38
N ALA A 82 6.59 -3.76 6.91
CA ALA A 82 6.41 -3.43 5.52
C ALA A 82 7.53 -2.52 4.98
N ALA A 83 7.95 -1.51 5.75
CA ALA A 83 9.06 -0.63 5.41
C ALA A 83 10.40 -1.39 5.36
N ALA A 84 10.64 -2.32 6.29
CA ALA A 84 11.83 -3.17 6.27
C ALA A 84 11.85 -4.11 5.06
N ALA A 85 10.70 -4.64 4.64
CA ALA A 85 10.58 -5.48 3.45
C ALA A 85 10.84 -4.71 2.15
N VAL A 86 10.43 -3.44 2.08
CA VAL A 86 10.66 -2.56 0.90
C VAL A 86 12.13 -2.17 0.75
N GLN A 87 12.93 -2.13 1.82
CA GLN A 87 14.34 -1.77 1.78
C GLN A 87 15.26 -2.88 1.25
N VAL A 88 14.76 -4.09 1.05
CA VAL A 88 15.51 -5.19 0.41
C VAL A 88 15.36 -5.10 -1.12
N GLY A 89 15.74 -3.98 -1.70
CA GLY A 89 16.02 -3.93 -3.13
C GLY A 89 17.17 -4.87 -3.50
N PRO A 90 17.29 -5.28 -4.78
CA PRO A 90 18.36 -6.17 -5.20
C PRO A 90 19.73 -5.59 -4.83
N THR A 91 20.60 -6.41 -4.26
CA THR A 91 21.96 -5.99 -3.91
C THR A 91 22.73 -5.60 -5.18
N PRO A 92 23.80 -4.78 -5.08
CA PRO A 92 24.65 -4.46 -6.22
C PRO A 92 25.14 -5.70 -6.96
N GLU A 93 25.44 -6.78 -6.23
CA GLU A 93 25.86 -8.07 -6.80
C GLU A 93 24.73 -8.74 -7.59
N GLN A 94 23.51 -8.75 -7.04
CA GLN A 94 22.33 -9.26 -7.74
C GLN A 94 22.06 -8.49 -9.02
N LEU A 95 22.12 -7.14 -8.99
CA LEU A 95 21.98 -6.31 -10.18
C LEU A 95 23.05 -6.59 -11.25
N GLN A 96 24.29 -6.82 -10.82
CA GLN A 96 25.36 -7.21 -11.76
C GLN A 96 25.13 -8.60 -12.35
N ALA A 97 24.70 -9.55 -11.54
CA ALA A 97 24.39 -10.90 -12.01
C ALA A 97 23.21 -10.89 -13.00
N GLU A 98 22.15 -10.13 -12.74
CA GLU A 98 21.02 -9.97 -13.64
C GLU A 98 21.42 -9.32 -14.97
N ARG A 99 22.25 -8.28 -14.93
CA ARG A 99 22.79 -7.62 -16.13
C ARG A 99 23.64 -8.61 -16.97
N ALA A 100 24.51 -9.38 -16.31
CA ALA A 100 25.32 -10.37 -16.99
C ALA A 100 24.47 -11.48 -17.61
N ALA A 101 23.44 -11.94 -16.90
CA ALA A 101 22.49 -12.94 -17.42
C ALA A 101 21.69 -12.39 -18.62
N ALA A 102 21.24 -11.14 -18.56
CA ALA A 102 20.55 -10.49 -19.67
C ALA A 102 21.45 -10.35 -20.91
N LEU A 103 22.70 -9.91 -20.73
CA LEU A 103 23.66 -9.82 -21.84
C LEU A 103 23.94 -11.17 -22.48
N ARG A 104 24.10 -12.25 -21.68
CA ARG A 104 24.27 -13.62 -22.20
C ARG A 104 23.06 -14.01 -23.04
N ARG A 105 21.84 -13.86 -22.52
CA ARG A 105 20.60 -14.20 -23.21
C ARG A 105 20.49 -13.51 -24.58
N TYR A 106 20.79 -12.20 -24.63
CA TYR A 106 20.74 -11.45 -25.89
C TYR A 106 21.87 -11.83 -26.85
N THR A 107 23.06 -12.12 -26.33
CA THR A 107 24.18 -12.62 -27.15
C THR A 107 23.85 -13.97 -27.77
N ASP A 108 23.33 -14.91 -26.99
CA ASP A 108 22.90 -16.23 -27.48
C ASP A 108 21.85 -16.09 -28.58
N ARG A 109 20.89 -15.17 -28.39
CA ARG A 109 19.87 -14.87 -29.40
C ARG A 109 20.48 -14.30 -30.69
N LEU A 110 21.46 -13.39 -30.58
CA LEU A 110 22.19 -12.89 -31.76
C LEU A 110 22.86 -14.07 -32.48
N MET A 111 23.56 -14.94 -31.74
CA MET A 111 24.26 -16.09 -32.34
C MET A 111 23.33 -17.06 -33.07
N GLN A 112 22.08 -17.22 -32.62
CA GLN A 112 21.08 -18.03 -33.34
C GLN A 112 20.68 -17.49 -34.69
N THR A 113 20.88 -16.21 -34.96
CA THR A 113 20.55 -15.58 -36.25
C THR A 113 21.71 -15.57 -37.24
N VAL A 114 22.90 -15.90 -36.78
CA VAL A 114 24.13 -15.88 -37.59
C VAL A 114 24.34 -17.24 -38.27
N SER A 115 24.65 -17.23 -39.57
CA SER A 115 24.83 -18.47 -40.35
C SER A 115 26.05 -19.29 -39.93
N ASP A 116 27.11 -18.64 -39.47
CA ASP A 116 28.32 -19.25 -38.93
C ASP A 116 28.67 -18.60 -37.57
N PRO A 117 28.06 -19.04 -36.47
CA PRO A 117 28.31 -18.48 -35.13
C PRO A 117 29.77 -18.56 -34.70
N ALA A 118 30.53 -19.59 -35.15
CA ALA A 118 31.95 -19.76 -34.84
C ALA A 118 32.84 -18.64 -35.41
N SER A 119 32.43 -18.04 -36.52
CA SER A 119 33.13 -16.90 -37.12
C SER A 119 32.69 -15.53 -36.60
N ALA A 120 31.63 -15.50 -35.76
CA ALA A 120 31.05 -14.24 -35.30
C ALA A 120 32.01 -13.48 -34.37
N GLN A 121 32.19 -12.23 -34.65
CA GLN A 121 32.94 -11.26 -33.85
C GLN A 121 31.95 -10.23 -33.31
N VAL A 122 31.86 -10.11 -31.99
CA VAL A 122 30.97 -9.14 -31.34
C VAL A 122 31.78 -8.18 -30.50
N ARG A 123 31.46 -6.91 -30.59
CA ARG A 123 32.11 -5.86 -29.81
C ARG A 123 31.10 -4.79 -29.37
N LYS A 124 31.48 -3.92 -28.42
CA LYS A 124 30.64 -2.84 -27.88
C LYS A 124 29.29 -3.39 -27.36
N VAL A 125 29.35 -4.47 -26.61
CA VAL A 125 28.17 -5.14 -26.10
C VAL A 125 27.70 -4.44 -24.83
N GLU A 126 26.52 -3.83 -24.89
CA GLU A 126 25.94 -3.10 -23.78
C GLU A 126 24.44 -3.39 -23.68
N LEU A 127 23.89 -3.40 -22.45
CA LEU A 127 22.45 -3.36 -22.30
C LEU A 127 21.93 -2.03 -22.80
N SER A 128 20.78 -2.06 -23.46
CA SER A 128 20.13 -0.84 -23.93
C SER A 128 19.82 0.11 -22.76
N PRO A 129 19.88 1.44 -22.97
CA PRO A 129 19.56 2.42 -21.94
C PRO A 129 18.18 2.19 -21.28
N LYS A 130 17.19 1.70 -22.04
CA LYS A 130 15.85 1.36 -21.55
C LYS A 130 15.73 -0.06 -20.98
N GLN A 131 16.85 -0.80 -20.90
CA GLN A 131 16.95 -2.16 -20.33
C GLN A 131 16.04 -3.21 -20.99
N ASN A 132 15.54 -2.94 -22.19
CA ASN A 132 14.65 -3.82 -22.95
C ASN A 132 15.35 -4.48 -24.14
N GLY A 133 16.69 -4.52 -24.15
CA GLY A 133 17.47 -5.09 -25.21
C GLY A 133 18.98 -4.94 -25.01
N MET A 134 19.72 -5.25 -26.04
CA MET A 134 21.18 -5.15 -26.14
C MET A 134 21.57 -4.36 -27.40
N CYS A 135 22.50 -3.46 -27.24
CA CYS A 135 23.19 -2.76 -28.33
C CYS A 135 24.55 -3.43 -28.55
N ALA A 136 24.91 -3.73 -29.78
CA ALA A 136 26.21 -4.29 -30.09
C ALA A 136 26.64 -3.95 -31.54
N GLU A 137 27.91 -4.16 -31.84
CA GLU A 137 28.39 -4.27 -33.19
C GLU A 137 28.83 -5.70 -33.46
N PHE A 138 28.41 -6.27 -34.56
CA PHE A 138 28.80 -7.62 -34.93
C PHE A 138 29.30 -7.73 -36.36
N ASN A 139 30.17 -8.69 -36.60
CA ASN A 139 30.68 -9.07 -37.89
C ASN A 139 30.72 -10.60 -37.97
N ALA A 140 30.21 -11.13 -39.07
CA ALA A 140 30.21 -12.57 -39.30
C ALA A 140 30.49 -12.86 -40.76
N LYS A 141 30.96 -14.07 -41.03
CA LYS A 141 31.15 -14.52 -42.42
C LYS A 141 29.80 -14.64 -43.12
N THR A 142 29.75 -14.13 -44.32
CA THR A 142 28.64 -14.40 -45.26
C THR A 142 28.65 -15.87 -45.70
N ARG A 143 27.61 -16.30 -46.37
CA ARG A 143 27.59 -17.63 -46.99
C ARG A 143 28.72 -17.85 -47.99
N ALA A 144 29.28 -16.78 -48.55
CA ALA A 144 30.45 -16.82 -49.46
C ALA A 144 31.79 -16.90 -48.73
N GLY A 145 31.79 -16.99 -47.39
CA GLY A 145 32.98 -17.12 -46.55
C GLY A 145 33.75 -15.84 -46.26
N SER A 146 33.28 -14.68 -46.74
CA SER A 146 33.93 -13.39 -46.51
C SER A 146 33.25 -12.61 -45.37
N TYR A 147 34.03 -11.81 -44.65
CA TYR A 147 33.49 -10.87 -43.66
C TYR A 147 32.86 -9.64 -44.32
N ALA A 148 31.66 -9.26 -43.90
CA ALA A 148 30.96 -8.07 -44.43
C ALA A 148 31.32 -6.76 -43.71
N GLY A 149 32.14 -6.83 -42.66
CA GLY A 149 32.42 -5.72 -41.74
C GLY A 149 31.49 -5.63 -40.57
N PHE A 150 31.86 -4.80 -39.59
CA PHE A 150 31.02 -4.62 -38.38
C PHE A 150 29.79 -3.81 -38.74
N LYS A 151 28.62 -4.35 -38.33
CA LYS A 151 27.32 -3.69 -38.43
C LYS A 151 26.77 -3.47 -37.00
N ARG A 152 26.08 -2.38 -36.78
CA ARG A 152 25.32 -2.13 -35.56
C ARG A 152 24.14 -3.10 -35.51
N VAL A 153 23.86 -3.61 -34.32
CA VAL A 153 22.74 -4.52 -34.12
C VAL A 153 22.01 -4.17 -32.82
N VAL A 154 20.69 -4.24 -32.87
CA VAL A 154 19.81 -4.17 -31.71
C VAL A 154 19.17 -5.54 -31.52
N VAL A 155 19.30 -6.09 -30.33
CA VAL A 155 18.69 -7.37 -29.94
C VAL A 155 17.67 -7.10 -28.84
N THR A 156 16.44 -7.51 -29.07
CA THR A 156 15.36 -7.47 -28.08
C THR A 156 14.83 -8.87 -27.79
N ASP A 157 13.94 -9.02 -26.85
CA ASP A 157 13.32 -10.31 -26.56
C ASP A 157 12.53 -10.90 -27.75
N THR A 158 12.12 -10.08 -28.70
CA THR A 158 11.30 -10.51 -29.85
C THR A 158 12.05 -10.51 -31.17
N ARG A 159 13.12 -9.73 -31.30
CA ARG A 159 13.74 -9.46 -32.60
C ARG A 159 15.24 -9.21 -32.50
N VAL A 160 15.97 -9.59 -33.54
CA VAL A 160 17.33 -9.15 -33.86
C VAL A 160 17.27 -8.30 -35.10
N THR A 161 17.77 -7.07 -35.04
CA THR A 161 17.75 -6.11 -36.15
C THR A 161 19.14 -5.54 -36.35
N ALA A 162 19.73 -5.82 -37.54
CA ALA A 162 21.04 -5.27 -37.93
C ALA A 162 20.85 -4.03 -38.80
N GLU A 163 21.79 -3.11 -38.71
CA GLU A 163 21.85 -1.96 -39.59
C GLU A 163 22.19 -2.41 -41.00
N GLU A 164 21.31 -2.10 -41.93
CA GLU A 164 21.55 -2.28 -43.36
C GLU A 164 21.58 -0.91 -44.05
N PRO A 165 22.37 -0.73 -45.09
CA PRO A 165 22.36 0.55 -45.83
C PRO A 165 20.95 0.78 -46.44
N PRO A 166 20.47 2.03 -46.52
CA PRO A 166 19.16 2.37 -47.05
C PRO A 166 19.08 2.24 -48.57
N MET A 167 19.19 1.02 -49.05
CA MET A 167 19.00 0.70 -50.47
C MET A 167 17.55 0.24 -50.71
N ARG A 168 17.09 0.22 -51.94
CA ARG A 168 15.72 -0.15 -52.32
C ARG A 168 15.33 -1.52 -51.74
N ASP A 169 16.26 -2.50 -51.78
CA ASP A 169 16.01 -3.87 -51.37
C ASP A 169 16.14 -4.07 -49.85
N THR A 170 16.81 -3.17 -49.14
CA THR A 170 17.07 -3.24 -47.70
C THR A 170 16.36 -2.15 -46.91
N LEU A 171 15.51 -1.34 -47.54
CA LEU A 171 14.84 -0.22 -46.90
C LEU A 171 14.00 -0.65 -45.70
N THR A 172 13.32 -1.78 -45.80
CA THR A 172 12.51 -2.33 -44.69
C THR A 172 13.40 -2.69 -43.50
N GLN A 173 14.53 -3.35 -43.71
CA GLN A 173 15.48 -3.71 -42.63
C GLN A 173 16.07 -2.45 -42.01
N PHE A 174 16.43 -1.46 -42.84
CA PHE A 174 16.89 -0.17 -42.37
C PHE A 174 15.89 0.52 -41.45
N LEU A 175 14.61 0.61 -41.85
CA LEU A 175 13.55 1.22 -41.04
C LEU A 175 13.29 0.43 -39.75
N LEU A 176 13.31 -0.88 -39.81
CA LEU A 176 13.15 -1.72 -38.63
C LEU A 176 14.29 -1.53 -37.63
N PHE A 177 15.52 -1.38 -38.11
CA PHE A 177 16.66 -1.05 -37.25
C PHE A 177 16.50 0.33 -36.62
N GLN A 178 16.07 1.36 -37.35
CA GLN A 178 15.82 2.71 -36.85
C GLN A 178 14.78 2.70 -35.72
N ILE A 179 13.68 1.97 -35.92
CA ILE A 179 12.61 1.81 -34.91
C ILE A 179 13.18 1.11 -33.67
N ALA A 180 13.88 -0.02 -33.85
CA ALA A 180 14.44 -0.76 -32.74
C ALA A 180 15.48 0.06 -31.95
N ALA A 181 16.35 0.80 -32.63
CA ALA A 181 17.34 1.67 -32.02
C ALA A 181 16.71 2.77 -31.17
N ARG A 182 15.65 3.41 -31.67
CA ARG A 182 14.89 4.42 -30.95
C ARG A 182 14.14 3.83 -29.74
N ASP A 183 13.48 2.70 -29.93
CA ASP A 183 12.66 2.08 -28.90
C ASP A 183 13.51 1.54 -27.72
N THR A 184 14.73 1.14 -27.99
CA THR A 184 15.70 0.68 -26.99
C THR A 184 16.60 1.79 -26.46
N GLY A 185 16.73 2.91 -27.18
CA GLY A 185 17.68 3.98 -26.92
C GLY A 185 19.10 3.63 -27.34
N CYS A 186 19.28 2.55 -28.15
CA CYS A 186 20.56 2.21 -28.76
C CYS A 186 20.93 3.24 -29.86
N PHE A 187 22.21 3.56 -29.92
CA PHE A 187 22.74 4.40 -31.02
C PHE A 187 22.04 5.76 -31.19
N PRO A 188 22.20 6.69 -30.25
CA PRO A 188 21.49 7.99 -30.25
C PRO A 188 21.76 8.87 -31.46
N ASP A 189 22.82 8.56 -32.21
CA ASP A 189 23.14 9.21 -33.50
C ASP A 189 22.16 8.84 -34.63
N VAL A 190 21.50 7.71 -34.50
CA VAL A 190 20.49 7.22 -35.47
C VAL A 190 19.22 8.07 -35.48
N GLU A 191 18.86 8.68 -34.33
CA GLU A 191 17.71 9.60 -34.25
C GLU A 191 17.87 10.86 -35.14
N LYS A 192 19.08 11.19 -35.53
CA LYS A 192 19.38 12.40 -36.34
C LYS A 192 19.15 12.22 -37.83
N VAL A 193 18.95 11.00 -38.30
CA VAL A 193 18.60 10.74 -39.69
C VAL A 193 17.15 11.17 -39.92
N ARG A 194 16.94 12.46 -40.19
CA ARG A 194 15.67 12.95 -40.75
C ARG A 194 15.46 12.22 -42.07
N ILE A 195 14.38 11.45 -42.16
CA ILE A 195 13.87 11.01 -43.45
C ILE A 195 13.55 12.30 -44.20
N LEU A 196 14.45 12.70 -45.13
CA LEU A 196 14.17 13.80 -46.06
C LEU A 196 12.93 13.36 -46.85
N GLN A 197 11.81 13.97 -46.52
CA GLN A 197 10.59 13.92 -47.32
C GLN A 197 10.79 14.63 -48.65
#